data_b18577f7e3e8381b5515b940b047db45
#
_entry.id   b18577f7e3e8381b5515b940b047db45
#
_cell.length_a   1.000
_cell.length_b   1.000
_cell.length_c   1.000
_cell.angle_alpha   90.00
_cell.angle_beta   90.00
_cell.angle_gamma   90.00
#
_symmetry.space_group_name_H-M   'P 1'
#
loop_
_entity.id
_entity.type
_entity.pdbx_description
1 polymer ?
#
loop_
_entity_poly.entity_id
_entity_poly.type
_entity_poly.pdbx_seq_one_letter_code
_entity_poly.pdbx_strand_id
1 'polypeptide(L)'
;QSVEVIQSDRIGAALAAARKFGSVVVLKGHYSVIASPTGQVFINPTGNSGMATAGAGDVLSGMIGGLMAQGLPPFDAAVAGVYLHGKAGDLAANRPELAGAQASLVATDILAHIPFALASLQAGDVSYLEERLLQSVSSL
;
A
#
# COMPACT_ATOMS: atom_id res chain seq x y z
N GLN A 1 -11.61 -11.68 16.69
CA GLN A 1 -11.82 -10.27 17.08
C GLN A 1 -12.92 -9.66 16.22
N SER A 2 -13.76 -8.79 16.80
CA SER A 2 -14.74 -8.04 16.01
C SER A 2 -14.07 -6.94 15.21
N VAL A 3 -14.79 -6.40 14.20
CA VAL A 3 -14.29 -5.30 13.35
C VAL A 3 -13.98 -4.06 14.19
N GLU A 4 -14.81 -3.75 15.18
CA GLU A 4 -14.63 -2.60 16.07
C GLU A 4 -13.32 -2.71 16.87
N VAL A 5 -12.99 -3.89 17.38
CA VAL A 5 -11.74 -4.14 18.11
C VAL A 5 -10.53 -3.99 17.21
N ILE A 6 -10.61 -4.48 15.97
CA ILE A 6 -9.53 -4.33 14.99
C ILE A 6 -9.35 -2.85 14.62
N GLN A 7 -10.43 -2.10 14.44
CA GLN A 7 -10.35 -0.68 14.06
C GLN A 7 -9.85 0.21 15.21
N SER A 8 -10.08 -0.15 16.48
CA SER A 8 -9.59 0.61 17.63
C SER A 8 -8.06 0.52 17.82
N ASP A 9 -7.44 -0.58 17.39
CA ASP A 9 -5.98 -0.79 17.43
C ASP A 9 -5.52 -1.60 16.21
N ARG A 10 -5.43 -0.95 15.07
CA ARG A 10 -5.03 -1.58 13.81
C ARG A 10 -3.59 -2.08 13.80
N ILE A 11 -2.69 -1.35 14.47
CA ILE A 11 -1.28 -1.73 14.57
C ILE A 11 -1.14 -2.99 15.41
N GLY A 12 -1.72 -3.01 16.61
CA GLY A 12 -1.71 -4.20 17.47
C GLY A 12 -2.38 -5.41 16.83
N ALA A 13 -3.50 -5.20 16.11
CA ALA A 13 -4.18 -6.27 15.39
C ALA A 13 -3.31 -6.86 14.26
N ALA A 14 -2.64 -6.02 13.46
CA ALA A 14 -1.74 -6.47 12.40
C ALA A 14 -0.53 -7.24 12.96
N LEU A 15 0.11 -6.73 14.02
CA LEU A 15 1.23 -7.39 14.70
C LEU A 15 0.82 -8.73 15.31
N ALA A 16 -0.33 -8.78 15.98
CA ALA A 16 -0.84 -10.01 16.56
C ALA A 16 -1.11 -11.07 15.49
N ALA A 17 -1.70 -10.68 14.37
CA ALA A 17 -1.92 -11.56 13.24
C ALA A 17 -0.60 -12.03 12.61
N ALA A 18 0.36 -11.13 12.38
CA ALA A 18 1.66 -11.47 11.82
C ALA A 18 2.41 -12.51 12.68
N ARG A 19 2.43 -12.31 13.99
CA ARG A 19 3.03 -13.27 14.94
C ARG A 19 2.30 -14.61 14.96
N LYS A 20 0.95 -14.57 14.98
CA LYS A 20 0.11 -15.77 15.02
C LYS A 20 0.32 -16.66 13.79
N PHE A 21 0.44 -16.06 12.62
CA PHE A 21 0.56 -16.81 11.36
C PHE A 21 2.02 -16.99 10.90
N GLY A 22 2.99 -16.38 11.58
CA GLY A 22 4.39 -16.42 11.18
C GLY A 22 4.64 -15.79 9.81
N SER A 23 3.83 -14.81 9.41
CA SER A 23 3.80 -14.26 8.05
C SER A 23 3.66 -12.74 8.08
N VAL A 24 4.09 -12.08 7.00
CA VAL A 24 3.78 -10.65 6.80
C VAL A 24 2.28 -10.49 6.58
N VAL A 25 1.71 -9.53 7.26
CA VAL A 25 0.27 -9.20 7.20
C VAL A 25 0.10 -7.80 6.64
N VAL A 26 -0.80 -7.65 5.67
CA VAL A 26 -1.27 -6.37 5.16
C VAL A 26 -2.71 -6.16 5.62
N LEU A 27 -2.92 -5.31 6.62
CA LEU A 27 -4.24 -4.90 7.09
C LEU A 27 -4.72 -3.71 6.26
N LYS A 28 -5.51 -4.00 5.23
CA LYS A 28 -6.01 -2.99 4.28
C LYS A 28 -6.98 -2.00 4.94
N GLY A 29 -7.02 -0.79 4.41
CA GLY A 29 -7.92 0.29 4.82
C GLY A 29 -7.28 1.65 4.61
N HIS A 30 -7.95 2.70 5.08
CA HIS A 30 -7.33 4.03 5.16
C HIS A 30 -6.08 3.93 6.03
N TYR A 31 -4.92 4.34 5.50
CA TYR A 31 -3.61 4.05 6.08
C TYR A 31 -3.40 2.54 6.31
N SER A 32 -3.27 1.76 5.24
CA SER A 32 -2.98 0.32 5.34
C SER A 32 -1.77 0.06 6.22
N VAL A 33 -1.87 -0.92 7.12
CA VAL A 33 -0.80 -1.30 8.05
C VAL A 33 -0.15 -2.59 7.56
N ILE A 34 1.16 -2.58 7.40
CA ILE A 34 1.98 -3.75 7.08
C ILE A 34 2.74 -4.15 8.34
N ALA A 35 2.65 -5.40 8.76
CA ALA A 35 3.35 -5.92 9.94
C ALA A 35 4.09 -7.21 9.63
N SER A 36 5.31 -7.34 10.16
CA SER A 36 6.08 -8.60 10.11
C SER A 36 5.96 -9.39 11.42
N PRO A 37 6.20 -10.70 11.42
CA PRO A 37 6.22 -11.52 12.64
C PRO A 37 7.35 -11.11 13.59
N THR A 38 8.40 -10.46 13.10
CA THR A 38 9.53 -9.94 13.88
C THR A 38 9.26 -8.60 14.55
N GLY A 39 8.10 -7.97 14.28
CA GLY A 39 7.68 -6.73 14.93
C GLY A 39 7.88 -5.46 14.10
N GLN A 40 8.36 -5.56 12.88
CA GLN A 40 8.43 -4.39 11.98
C GLN A 40 7.01 -3.97 11.60
N VAL A 41 6.80 -2.66 11.52
CA VAL A 41 5.51 -2.06 11.10
C VAL A 41 5.77 -0.93 10.12
N PHE A 42 4.95 -0.89 9.07
CA PHE A 42 4.88 0.25 8.15
C PHE A 42 3.41 0.67 8.00
N ILE A 43 3.17 1.99 7.99
CA ILE A 43 1.86 2.59 7.75
C ILE A 43 1.91 3.31 6.42
N ASN A 44 1.09 2.86 5.48
CA ASN A 44 1.09 3.40 4.13
C ASN A 44 0.39 4.76 4.04
N PRO A 45 1.07 5.82 3.54
CA PRO A 45 0.49 7.16 3.42
C PRO A 45 -0.27 7.41 2.11
N THR A 46 -0.18 6.50 1.13
CA THR A 46 -0.74 6.69 -0.22
C THR A 46 -2.12 6.05 -0.37
N GLY A 47 -2.85 6.49 -1.38
CA GLY A 47 -4.17 5.98 -1.71
C GLY A 47 -5.31 6.90 -1.27
N ASN A 48 -6.45 6.71 -1.89
CA ASN A 48 -7.66 7.51 -1.67
C ASN A 48 -8.91 6.63 -1.51
N SER A 49 -10.03 7.25 -1.13
CA SER A 49 -11.29 6.53 -0.88
C SER A 49 -11.90 5.88 -2.12
N GLY A 50 -11.60 6.38 -3.32
CA GLY A 50 -12.06 5.78 -4.59
C GLY A 50 -11.49 4.39 -4.84
N MET A 51 -10.38 4.04 -4.18
CA MET A 51 -9.78 2.71 -4.26
C MET A 51 -10.58 1.62 -3.53
N ALA A 52 -11.67 1.97 -2.83
CA ALA A 52 -12.59 1.03 -2.22
C ALA A 52 -13.53 0.41 -3.29
N THR A 53 -12.95 -0.17 -4.33
CA THR A 53 -13.64 -0.76 -5.48
C THR A 53 -13.30 -2.25 -5.59
N ALA A 54 -14.22 -3.01 -6.21
CA ALA A 54 -14.00 -4.45 -6.45
C ALA A 54 -12.77 -4.68 -7.35
N GLY A 55 -11.98 -5.71 -7.03
CA GLY A 55 -10.76 -6.05 -7.78
C GLY A 55 -9.51 -5.27 -7.39
N ALA A 56 -9.60 -4.14 -6.68
CA ALA A 56 -8.43 -3.40 -6.22
C ALA A 56 -7.49 -4.24 -5.33
N GLY A 57 -8.06 -5.15 -4.53
CA GLY A 57 -7.29 -6.09 -3.72
C GLY A 57 -6.54 -7.14 -4.54
N ASP A 58 -7.09 -7.56 -5.66
CA ASP A 58 -6.46 -8.54 -6.56
C ASP A 58 -5.27 -7.90 -7.28
N VAL A 59 -5.41 -6.63 -7.71
CA VAL A 59 -4.28 -5.85 -8.25
C VAL A 59 -3.16 -5.75 -7.23
N LEU A 60 -3.46 -5.39 -5.97
CA LEU A 60 -2.47 -5.32 -4.90
C LEU A 60 -1.77 -6.66 -4.67
N SER A 61 -2.53 -7.74 -4.61
CA SER A 61 -1.97 -9.09 -4.40
C SER A 61 -1.03 -9.49 -5.53
N GLY A 62 -1.42 -9.19 -6.78
CA GLY A 62 -0.59 -9.42 -7.95
C GLY A 62 0.71 -8.61 -7.92
N MET A 63 0.64 -7.33 -7.49
CA MET A 63 1.83 -6.48 -7.34
C MET A 63 2.80 -7.03 -6.30
N ILE A 64 2.31 -7.38 -5.11
CA ILE A 64 3.16 -7.93 -4.04
C ILE A 64 3.79 -9.24 -4.50
N GLY A 65 2.99 -10.15 -5.09
CA GLY A 65 3.49 -11.42 -5.63
C GLY A 65 4.54 -11.23 -6.72
N GLY A 66 4.33 -10.27 -7.63
CA GLY A 66 5.29 -9.92 -8.67
C GLY A 66 6.62 -9.37 -8.13
N LEU A 67 6.58 -8.55 -7.09
CA LEU A 67 7.78 -8.04 -6.41
C LEU A 67 8.53 -9.14 -5.66
N MET A 68 7.81 -10.04 -5.00
CA MET A 68 8.42 -11.22 -4.37
C MET A 68 9.07 -12.15 -5.40
N ALA A 69 8.43 -12.37 -6.55
CA ALA A 69 8.97 -13.17 -7.64
C ALA A 69 10.25 -12.55 -8.24
N GLN A 70 10.44 -11.24 -8.13
CA GLN A 70 11.66 -10.52 -8.51
C GLN A 70 12.73 -10.52 -7.41
N GLY A 71 12.49 -11.19 -6.28
CA GLY A 71 13.46 -11.41 -5.21
C GLY A 71 13.36 -10.44 -4.03
N LEU A 72 12.36 -9.55 -3.97
CA LEU A 72 12.18 -8.72 -2.78
C LEU A 72 11.75 -9.60 -1.58
N PRO A 73 12.34 -9.36 -0.39
CA PRO A 73 11.87 -9.98 0.84
C PRO A 73 10.37 -9.70 1.09
N PRO A 74 9.61 -10.60 1.72
CA PRO A 74 8.15 -10.46 1.85
C PRO A 74 7.69 -9.14 2.47
N PHE A 75 8.39 -8.62 3.50
CA PHE A 75 8.03 -7.35 4.13
C PHE A 75 8.25 -6.18 3.18
N ASP A 76 9.41 -6.13 2.52
CA ASP A 76 9.76 -5.05 1.58
C ASP A 76 8.84 -5.09 0.35
N ALA A 77 8.51 -6.28 -0.16
CA ALA A 77 7.56 -6.45 -1.25
C ALA A 77 6.15 -5.97 -0.86
N ALA A 78 5.72 -6.24 0.37
CA ALA A 78 4.43 -5.76 0.87
C ALA A 78 4.43 -4.23 1.02
N VAL A 79 5.47 -3.63 1.59
CA VAL A 79 5.62 -2.18 1.74
C VAL A 79 5.62 -1.49 0.37
N ALA A 80 6.49 -1.93 -0.54
CA ALA A 80 6.59 -1.36 -1.88
C ALA A 80 5.30 -1.55 -2.69
N GLY A 81 4.71 -2.75 -2.62
CA GLY A 81 3.47 -3.07 -3.32
C GLY A 81 2.29 -2.20 -2.85
N VAL A 82 2.11 -2.05 -1.53
CA VAL A 82 1.03 -1.22 -0.96
C VAL A 82 1.24 0.25 -1.29
N TYR A 83 2.48 0.74 -1.21
CA TYR A 83 2.82 2.11 -1.54
C TYR A 83 2.54 2.43 -3.01
N LEU A 84 3.09 1.64 -3.93
CA LEU A 84 2.92 1.81 -5.38
C LEU A 84 1.45 1.67 -5.82
N HIS A 85 0.72 0.73 -5.22
CA HIS A 85 -0.70 0.56 -5.46
C HIS A 85 -1.50 1.80 -5.05
N GLY A 86 -1.22 2.35 -3.86
CA GLY A 86 -1.84 3.60 -3.40
C GLY A 86 -1.50 4.77 -4.31
N LYS A 87 -0.21 4.94 -4.66
CA LYS A 87 0.25 6.00 -5.58
C LYS A 87 -0.39 5.89 -6.96
N ALA A 88 -0.52 4.68 -7.51
CA ALA A 88 -1.22 4.45 -8.77
C ALA A 88 -2.70 4.86 -8.69
N GLY A 89 -3.36 4.56 -7.57
CA GLY A 89 -4.74 4.99 -7.31
C GLY A 89 -4.87 6.51 -7.21
N ASP A 90 -3.90 7.19 -6.58
CA ASP A 90 -3.87 8.65 -6.48
C ASP A 90 -3.67 9.30 -7.85
N LEU A 91 -2.74 8.78 -8.66
CA LEU A 91 -2.54 9.23 -10.04
C LEU A 91 -3.79 9.01 -10.88
N ALA A 92 -4.44 7.85 -10.76
CA ALA A 92 -5.65 7.54 -11.48
C ALA A 92 -6.81 8.47 -11.11
N ALA A 93 -6.97 8.80 -9.82
CA ALA A 93 -8.03 9.69 -9.31
C ALA A 93 -7.81 11.16 -9.73
N ASN A 94 -6.56 11.57 -9.96
CA ASN A 94 -6.21 12.94 -10.32
C ASN A 94 -6.20 13.21 -11.84
N ARG A 95 -6.70 12.25 -12.64
CA ARG A 95 -6.84 12.49 -14.11
C ARG A 95 -7.83 13.64 -14.39
N PRO A 96 -7.52 14.55 -15.32
CA PRO A 96 -8.40 15.67 -15.66
C PRO A 96 -9.81 15.21 -16.07
N GLU A 97 -9.93 14.07 -16.75
CA GLU A 97 -11.19 13.49 -17.21
C GLU A 97 -12.10 13.01 -16.06
N LEU A 98 -11.50 12.74 -14.91
CA LEU A 98 -12.21 12.29 -13.69
C LEU A 98 -12.35 13.40 -12.64
N ALA A 99 -12.14 14.67 -13.02
CA ALA A 99 -12.10 15.81 -12.09
C ALA A 99 -13.19 15.72 -10.99
N GLY A 100 -12.81 15.33 -9.79
CA GLY A 100 -13.69 15.17 -8.63
C GLY A 100 -14.49 13.84 -8.55
N ALA A 101 -14.35 12.93 -9.50
CA ALA A 101 -15.12 11.67 -9.55
C ALA A 101 -14.32 10.47 -9.03
N GLN A 102 -13.64 10.59 -7.88
CA GLN A 102 -12.92 9.46 -7.26
C GLN A 102 -13.79 8.21 -7.10
N ALA A 103 -15.10 8.39 -6.90
CA ALA A 103 -16.05 7.29 -6.77
C ALA A 103 -16.22 6.45 -8.05
N SER A 104 -15.79 6.94 -9.21
CA SER A 104 -15.84 6.20 -10.48
C SER A 104 -14.58 5.37 -10.76
N LEU A 105 -13.59 5.39 -9.85
CA LEU A 105 -12.35 4.65 -10.00
C LEU A 105 -12.62 3.13 -10.00
N VAL A 106 -12.06 2.43 -10.97
CA VAL A 106 -12.13 0.96 -11.04
C VAL A 106 -10.74 0.34 -10.96
N ALA A 107 -10.68 -0.95 -10.66
CA ALA A 107 -9.40 -1.66 -10.45
C ALA A 107 -8.45 -1.59 -11.65
N THR A 108 -9.00 -1.58 -12.87
CA THR A 108 -8.22 -1.45 -14.11
C THR A 108 -7.59 -0.06 -14.27
N ASP A 109 -8.16 0.98 -13.69
CA ASP A 109 -7.55 2.31 -13.68
C ASP A 109 -6.30 2.31 -12.81
N ILE A 110 -6.35 1.67 -11.64
CA ILE A 110 -5.19 1.49 -10.77
C ILE A 110 -4.10 0.72 -11.50
N LEU A 111 -4.47 -0.42 -12.13
CA LEU A 111 -3.54 -1.26 -12.88
C LEU A 111 -2.84 -0.47 -13.99
N ALA A 112 -3.56 0.33 -14.76
CA ALA A 112 -3.02 1.15 -15.85
C ALA A 112 -2.05 2.25 -15.36
N HIS A 113 -2.15 2.66 -14.10
CA HIS A 113 -1.30 3.72 -13.53
C HIS A 113 -0.07 3.20 -12.76
N ILE A 114 0.09 1.88 -12.58
CA ILE A 114 1.28 1.29 -11.92
C ILE A 114 2.59 1.72 -12.61
N PRO A 115 2.72 1.69 -13.94
CA PRO A 115 3.96 2.15 -14.59
C PRO A 115 4.32 3.60 -14.30
N PHE A 116 3.32 4.48 -14.20
CA PHE A 116 3.53 5.89 -13.88
C PHE A 116 3.93 6.09 -12.41
N ALA A 117 3.32 5.35 -11.48
CA ALA A 117 3.72 5.35 -10.08
C ALA A 117 5.17 4.90 -9.91
N LEU A 118 5.59 3.85 -10.63
CA LEU A 118 6.96 3.38 -10.61
C LEU A 118 7.93 4.41 -11.20
N ALA A 119 7.58 5.04 -12.32
CA ALA A 119 8.39 6.08 -12.95
C ALA A 119 8.58 7.30 -12.04
N SER A 120 7.55 7.70 -11.28
CA SER A 120 7.65 8.82 -10.34
C SER A 120 8.68 8.58 -9.23
N LEU A 121 8.81 7.35 -8.73
CA LEU A 121 9.85 6.99 -7.76
C LEU A 121 11.26 7.06 -8.37
N GLN A 122 11.43 6.60 -9.61
CA GLN A 122 12.73 6.63 -10.32
C GLN A 122 13.19 8.05 -10.64
N ALA A 123 12.25 8.97 -10.88
CA ALA A 123 12.54 10.38 -11.12
C ALA A 123 12.95 11.16 -9.86
N GLY A 124 12.88 10.53 -8.68
CA GLY A 124 13.15 11.21 -7.41
C GLY A 124 12.07 12.22 -7.01
N ASP A 125 10.90 12.13 -7.62
CA ASP A 125 9.72 12.95 -7.30
C ASP A 125 9.03 12.42 -6.03
N VAL A 126 9.79 12.45 -4.95
CA VAL A 126 9.35 12.04 -3.61
C VAL A 126 8.83 13.26 -2.87
N SER A 127 7.60 13.18 -2.38
CA SER A 127 7.05 14.22 -1.51
C SER A 127 7.84 14.28 -0.19
N TYR A 128 7.78 15.41 0.52
CA TYR A 128 8.44 15.62 1.82
C TYR A 128 8.19 14.47 2.84
N LEU A 129 7.00 13.86 2.80
CA LEU A 129 6.67 12.71 3.65
C LEU A 129 7.40 11.43 3.21
N GLU A 130 7.59 11.26 1.90
CA GLU A 130 8.33 10.16 1.30
C GLU A 130 9.82 10.26 1.64
N GLU A 131 10.43 11.45 1.59
CA GLU A 131 11.82 11.68 2.01
C GLU A 131 12.03 11.32 3.48
N ARG A 132 11.13 11.70 4.38
CA ARG A 132 11.22 11.34 5.79
C ARG A 132 11.08 9.83 6.04
N LEU A 133 10.24 9.14 5.28
CA LEU A 133 10.09 7.68 5.36
C LEU A 133 11.35 6.97 4.86
N LEU A 134 11.93 7.44 3.74
CA LEU A 134 13.17 6.90 3.21
C LEU A 134 14.35 7.13 4.16
N GLN A 135 14.44 8.30 4.79
CA GLN A 135 15.47 8.60 5.80
C GLN A 135 15.33 7.75 7.06
N SER A 136 14.12 7.44 7.50
CA SER A 136 13.89 6.57 8.67
C SER A 136 14.25 5.11 8.40
N VAL A 137 14.14 4.66 7.15
CA VAL A 137 14.54 3.30 6.74
C VAL A 137 16.04 3.18 6.50
N SER A 138 16.69 4.24 6.02
CA SER A 138 18.14 4.25 5.77
C SER A 138 18.99 4.45 7.03
N SER A 139 18.35 4.75 8.17
CA SER A 139 19.02 4.93 9.48
C SER A 139 18.88 3.72 10.40
N LEU A 140 18.27 2.61 9.92
CA LEU A 140 18.20 1.31 10.57
C LEU A 140 19.25 0.36 10.00
#